data_8c65185a286553d7ffc2fcf3008b0cfc
#
_entry.id   8c65185a286553d7ffc2fcf3008b0cfc
#
_cell.length_a   1.000
_cell.length_b   1.000
_cell.length_c   1.000
_cell.angle_alpha   90.00
_cell.angle_beta   90.00
_cell.angle_gamma   90.00
#
_symmetry.space_group_name_H-M   'P 1'
#
loop_
_entity.id
_entity.type
_entity.pdbx_description
1 polymer ?
#
loop_
_entity_poly.entity_id
_entity_poly.type
_entity_poly.pdbx_seq_one_letter_code
_entity_poly.pdbx_strand_id
1 'polypeptide(L)'
;TVRAPRGTQLTCKSWLSEAAYRMIQNNLDPEVAEKPENLVVYGGRGQAARNWECYEAIVRSLRALANDETLLVQSGKPVGIFRTRPEAPRVLISNSMLVPAWATWEHFYELDRKGLMMYGQMTAGSWIYIGTQGILQGTYETFAEAARQHFGGSLKGRLVLTAGLGGMGGAQPLAATMNEGVMIAVEVDRHRIER
;
A
#
# COMPACT_ATOMS: atom_id res chain seq x y z
N THR A 1 12.58 -12.87 -5.79
CA THR A 1 12.03 -12.40 -4.51
C THR A 1 12.53 -11.00 -4.25
N VAL A 2 11.62 -10.05 -4.01
CA VAL A 2 11.95 -8.66 -3.68
C VAL A 2 12.02 -8.52 -2.16
N ARG A 3 13.07 -7.88 -1.64
CA ARG A 3 13.18 -7.50 -0.23
C ARG A 3 13.89 -6.16 -0.12
N ALA A 4 13.38 -5.28 0.73
CA ALA A 4 13.99 -3.99 1.00
C ALA A 4 15.32 -4.14 1.77
N PRO A 5 16.34 -3.31 1.47
CA PRO A 5 17.54 -3.22 2.30
C PRO A 5 17.22 -2.83 3.74
N ARG A 6 17.95 -3.39 4.69
CA ARG A 6 17.83 -3.09 6.13
C ARG A 6 19.05 -2.31 6.63
N GLY A 7 18.89 -1.68 7.79
CA GLY A 7 19.97 -0.91 8.44
C GLY A 7 20.18 0.47 7.86
N THR A 8 21.32 1.08 8.17
CA THR A 8 21.60 2.50 7.93
C THR A 8 22.40 2.79 6.65
N GLN A 9 22.81 1.76 5.92
CA GLN A 9 23.54 1.95 4.67
C GLN A 9 22.59 2.37 3.55
N LEU A 10 22.91 3.50 2.91
CA LEU A 10 22.13 4.00 1.77
C LEU A 10 22.47 3.25 0.47
N THR A 11 21.45 2.93 -0.29
CA THR A 11 21.53 2.46 -1.68
C THR A 11 21.35 3.64 -2.66
N CYS A 12 20.52 4.61 -2.26
CA CYS A 12 20.22 5.83 -2.99
C CYS A 12 21.15 7.00 -2.53
N LYS A 13 21.05 8.14 -3.21
CA LYS A 13 21.87 9.32 -2.89
C LYS A 13 21.41 10.11 -1.66
N SER A 14 20.18 9.87 -1.19
CA SER A 14 19.63 10.52 0.02
C SER A 14 18.64 9.60 0.73
N TRP A 15 18.38 9.90 2.01
CA TRP A 15 17.34 9.22 2.79
C TRP A 15 15.93 9.43 2.23
N LEU A 16 15.67 10.57 1.58
CA LEU A 16 14.34 10.82 0.97
C LEU A 16 14.08 9.90 -0.22
N SER A 17 15.09 9.67 -1.08
CA SER A 17 15.01 8.71 -2.18
C SER A 17 15.05 7.26 -1.66
N GLU A 18 15.88 7.00 -0.64
CA GLU A 18 15.99 5.69 0.00
C GLU A 18 14.68 5.24 0.63
N ALA A 19 13.93 6.15 1.25
CA ALA A 19 12.62 5.83 1.82
C ALA A 19 11.65 5.29 0.75
N ALA A 20 11.52 5.98 -0.36
CA ALA A 20 10.69 5.51 -1.48
C ALA A 20 11.21 4.19 -2.09
N TYR A 21 12.53 4.07 -2.23
CA TYR A 21 13.20 2.87 -2.73
C TYR A 21 12.95 1.65 -1.85
N ARG A 22 13.04 1.81 -0.54
CA ARG A 22 12.76 0.72 0.41
C ARG A 22 11.29 0.39 0.48
N MET A 23 10.43 1.40 0.44
CA MET A 23 8.99 1.19 0.58
C MET A 23 8.37 0.46 -0.60
N ILE A 24 8.74 0.75 -1.85
CA ILE A 24 8.25 -0.03 -3.00
C ILE A 24 8.69 -1.50 -2.91
N GLN A 25 9.90 -1.76 -2.42
CA GLN A 25 10.39 -3.13 -2.22
C GLN A 25 9.73 -3.83 -1.05
N ASN A 26 9.50 -3.11 0.06
CA ASN A 26 8.76 -3.64 1.21
C ASN A 26 7.33 -4.02 0.82
N ASN A 27 6.69 -3.21 -0.03
CA ASN A 27 5.33 -3.51 -0.52
C ASN A 27 5.27 -4.79 -1.36
N LEU A 28 6.40 -5.26 -1.87
CA LEU A 28 6.51 -6.49 -2.68
C LEU A 28 7.24 -7.63 -1.95
N ASP A 29 7.59 -7.44 -0.67
CA ASP A 29 8.11 -8.51 0.17
C ASP A 29 7.06 -9.61 0.29
N PRO A 30 7.41 -10.90 0.12
CA PRO A 30 6.48 -12.02 0.23
C PRO A 30 5.76 -12.12 1.58
N GLU A 31 6.31 -11.53 2.63
CA GLU A 31 5.68 -11.47 3.95
C GLU A 31 4.66 -10.32 4.06
N VAL A 32 4.62 -9.41 3.07
CA VAL A 32 3.74 -8.23 3.04
C VAL A 32 2.73 -8.30 1.90
N ALA A 33 3.19 -8.62 0.70
CA ALA A 33 2.37 -8.62 -0.51
C ALA A 33 1.44 -9.85 -0.61
N GLU A 34 0.24 -9.62 -1.13
CA GLU A 34 -0.74 -10.69 -1.37
C GLU A 34 -0.32 -11.59 -2.55
N LYS A 35 0.19 -11.00 -3.64
CA LYS A 35 0.69 -11.72 -4.83
C LYS A 35 1.90 -10.99 -5.42
N PRO A 36 3.07 -11.10 -4.78
CA PRO A 36 4.26 -10.35 -5.17
C PRO A 36 4.72 -10.64 -6.60
N GLU A 37 4.53 -11.86 -7.10
CA GLU A 37 4.87 -12.25 -8.47
C GLU A 37 4.08 -11.46 -9.52
N ASN A 38 2.91 -10.95 -9.18
CA ASN A 38 2.04 -10.13 -10.02
C ASN A 38 2.09 -8.64 -9.64
N LEU A 39 3.05 -8.23 -8.79
CA LEU A 39 3.17 -6.87 -8.24
C LEU A 39 1.97 -6.42 -7.41
N VAL A 40 1.11 -7.35 -6.97
CA VAL A 40 -0.10 -7.07 -6.18
C VAL A 40 0.25 -7.05 -4.71
N VAL A 41 0.05 -5.89 -4.10
CA VAL A 41 0.35 -5.63 -2.69
C VAL A 41 -0.81 -6.10 -1.81
N TYR A 42 -2.03 -5.62 -2.07
CA TYR A 42 -3.23 -6.02 -1.34
C TYR A 42 -4.51 -5.79 -2.15
N GLY A 43 -5.65 -6.26 -1.62
CA GLY A 43 -6.97 -6.03 -2.19
C GLY A 43 -7.22 -6.76 -3.52
N GLY A 44 -6.45 -7.80 -3.80
CA GLY A 44 -6.55 -8.64 -4.98
C GLY A 44 -6.05 -8.03 -6.29
N ARG A 45 -5.97 -6.69 -6.39
CA ARG A 45 -5.59 -5.94 -7.60
C ARG A 45 -4.67 -4.76 -7.37
N GLY A 46 -4.50 -4.30 -6.13
CA GLY A 46 -3.71 -3.10 -5.83
C GLY A 46 -2.22 -3.33 -6.08
N GLN A 47 -1.69 -2.76 -7.17
CA GLN A 47 -0.32 -2.97 -7.61
C GLN A 47 0.61 -1.82 -7.19
N ALA A 48 1.89 -2.15 -6.97
CA ALA A 48 2.95 -1.20 -6.68
C ALA A 48 3.61 -0.61 -7.96
N ALA A 49 3.59 -1.33 -9.06
CA ALA A 49 4.07 -0.90 -10.36
C ALA A 49 3.24 -1.53 -11.47
N ARG A 50 3.22 -0.93 -12.66
CA ARG A 50 2.39 -1.35 -13.79
C ARG A 50 2.76 -2.74 -14.30
N ASN A 51 4.05 -3.01 -14.39
CA ASN A 51 4.66 -4.29 -14.76
C ASN A 51 6.09 -4.35 -14.22
N TRP A 52 6.76 -5.48 -14.37
CA TRP A 52 8.12 -5.67 -13.87
C TRP A 52 9.14 -4.74 -14.53
N GLU A 53 9.01 -4.44 -15.82
CA GLU A 53 9.87 -3.47 -16.52
C GLU A 53 9.75 -2.08 -15.89
N CYS A 54 8.53 -1.64 -15.59
CA CYS A 54 8.29 -0.37 -14.91
C CYS A 54 8.83 -0.38 -13.48
N TYR A 55 8.67 -1.48 -12.73
CA TYR A 55 9.25 -1.64 -11.40
C TYR A 55 10.77 -1.47 -11.41
N GLU A 56 11.46 -2.17 -12.31
CA GLU A 56 12.90 -2.05 -12.45
C GLU A 56 13.35 -0.65 -12.84
N ALA A 57 12.60 0.00 -13.75
CA ALA A 57 12.88 1.39 -14.14
C ALA A 57 12.69 2.37 -12.97
N ILE A 58 11.65 2.19 -12.14
CA ILE A 58 11.44 2.98 -10.91
C ILE A 58 12.61 2.80 -9.95
N VAL A 59 12.99 1.57 -9.67
CA VAL A 59 14.09 1.24 -8.74
C VAL A 59 15.42 1.82 -9.22
N ARG A 60 15.74 1.70 -10.51
CA ARG A 60 16.94 2.32 -11.09
C ARG A 60 16.90 3.85 -10.99
N SER A 61 15.75 4.46 -11.27
CA SER A 61 15.58 5.91 -11.20
C SER A 61 15.78 6.44 -9.78
N LEU A 62 15.19 5.80 -8.77
CA LEU A 62 15.33 6.19 -7.36
C LEU A 62 16.77 6.14 -6.88
N ARG A 63 17.55 5.13 -7.32
CA ARG A 63 18.98 5.02 -6.99
C ARG A 63 19.81 6.14 -7.62
N ALA A 64 19.46 6.58 -8.81
CA ALA A 64 20.18 7.60 -9.57
C ALA A 64 19.75 9.03 -9.22
N LEU A 65 18.56 9.21 -8.63
CA LEU A 65 17.91 10.49 -8.39
C LEU A 65 18.78 11.44 -7.54
N ALA A 66 19.03 12.66 -8.02
CA ALA A 66 19.72 13.69 -7.28
C ALA A 66 18.81 14.37 -6.26
N ASN A 67 19.42 15.10 -5.30
CA ASN A 67 18.68 15.74 -4.20
C ASN A 67 17.82 16.92 -4.65
N ASP A 68 18.04 17.44 -5.86
CA ASP A 68 17.28 18.50 -6.52
C ASP A 68 16.44 18.00 -7.70
N GLU A 69 16.19 16.68 -7.77
CA GLU A 69 15.37 16.05 -8.80
C GLU A 69 14.12 15.40 -8.21
N THR A 70 13.07 15.34 -9.02
CA THR A 70 11.79 14.69 -8.69
C THR A 70 11.44 13.67 -9.78
N LEU A 71 11.21 12.45 -9.37
CA LEU A 71 10.70 11.37 -10.22
C LEU A 71 9.17 11.48 -10.33
N LEU A 72 8.65 11.50 -11.56
CA LEU A 72 7.22 11.38 -11.84
C LEU A 72 6.85 9.96 -12.20
N VAL A 73 5.78 9.46 -11.59
CA VAL A 73 5.22 8.12 -11.83
C VAL A 73 3.73 8.26 -12.15
N GLN A 74 3.32 7.71 -13.30
CA GLN A 74 1.93 7.73 -13.75
C GLN A 74 1.40 6.29 -13.87
N SER A 75 0.40 5.94 -13.07
CA SER A 75 -0.18 4.60 -13.05
C SER A 75 0.89 3.51 -13.09
N GLY A 76 1.82 3.57 -12.12
CA GLY A 76 2.90 2.61 -11.94
C GLY A 76 4.01 2.61 -13.00
N LYS A 77 4.08 3.63 -13.87
CA LYS A 77 5.15 3.79 -14.86
C LYS A 77 5.95 5.06 -14.57
N PRO A 78 7.30 5.01 -14.50
CA PRO A 78 8.10 6.22 -14.42
C PRO A 78 8.04 6.95 -15.77
N VAL A 79 7.64 8.21 -15.74
CA VAL A 79 7.39 9.00 -16.97
C VAL A 79 8.35 10.16 -17.14
N GLY A 80 9.09 10.55 -16.11
CA GLY A 80 10.08 11.60 -16.20
C GLY A 80 10.81 11.87 -14.89
N ILE A 81 12.00 12.46 -15.02
CA ILE A 81 12.75 13.05 -13.91
C ILE A 81 12.92 14.52 -14.25
N PHE A 82 12.54 15.37 -13.32
CA PHE A 82 12.57 16.81 -13.47
C PHE A 82 13.50 17.43 -12.46
N ARG A 83 14.29 18.40 -12.89
CA ARG A 83 15.04 19.22 -11.98
C ARG A 83 14.07 20.09 -11.17
N THR A 84 14.21 20.04 -9.86
CA THR A 84 13.38 20.79 -8.91
C THR A 84 14.30 21.51 -7.91
N ARG A 85 14.06 21.38 -6.64
CA ARG A 85 14.87 21.97 -5.55
C ARG A 85 14.94 20.97 -4.39
N PRO A 86 15.91 21.11 -3.48
CA PRO A 86 16.12 20.16 -2.36
C PRO A 86 14.87 19.94 -1.49
N GLU A 87 14.04 20.95 -1.30
CA GLU A 87 12.82 20.89 -0.48
C GLU A 87 11.64 20.27 -1.21
N ALA A 88 11.73 20.07 -2.53
CA ALA A 88 10.66 19.46 -3.32
C ALA A 88 10.53 17.96 -3.02
N PRO A 89 9.34 17.37 -3.16
CA PRO A 89 9.16 15.93 -3.07
C PRO A 89 10.08 15.18 -4.03
N ARG A 90 10.68 14.08 -3.58
CA ARG A 90 11.54 13.24 -4.43
C ARG A 90 10.74 12.41 -5.42
N VAL A 91 9.47 12.13 -5.13
CA VAL A 91 8.57 11.35 -5.98
C VAL A 91 7.20 12.00 -6.01
N LEU A 92 6.62 12.12 -7.20
CA LEU A 92 5.22 12.45 -7.41
C LEU A 92 4.55 11.30 -8.13
N ILE A 93 3.47 10.78 -7.56
CA ILE A 93 2.73 9.64 -8.08
C ILE A 93 1.29 10.04 -8.38
N SER A 94 0.81 9.67 -9.58
CA SER A 94 -0.61 9.70 -9.93
C SER A 94 -1.06 8.30 -10.35
N ASN A 95 -2.08 7.79 -9.69
CA ASN A 95 -2.64 6.45 -9.94
C ASN A 95 -3.99 6.51 -10.67
N SER A 96 -4.35 7.66 -11.18
CA SER A 96 -5.65 7.90 -11.84
C SER A 96 -5.48 8.65 -13.16
N MET A 97 -6.54 8.69 -13.93
CA MET A 97 -6.60 9.53 -15.13
C MET A 97 -6.66 11.01 -14.72
N LEU A 98 -5.77 11.81 -15.30
CA LEU A 98 -5.60 13.22 -14.93
C LEU A 98 -6.69 14.13 -15.50
N VAL A 99 -7.41 13.70 -16.54
CA VAL A 99 -8.50 14.45 -17.15
C VAL A 99 -9.83 13.90 -16.66
N PRO A 100 -10.57 14.62 -15.80
CA PRO A 100 -11.81 14.12 -15.21
C PRO A 100 -12.87 13.66 -16.22
N ALA A 101 -12.97 14.35 -17.35
CA ALA A 101 -13.91 13.99 -18.41
C ALA A 101 -13.66 12.60 -19.03
N TRP A 102 -12.45 12.07 -18.90
CA TRP A 102 -12.06 10.76 -19.40
C TRP A 102 -12.04 9.69 -18.30
N ALA A 103 -12.22 10.08 -17.05
CA ALA A 103 -12.11 9.23 -15.88
C ALA A 103 -13.38 8.39 -15.67
N THR A 104 -13.75 7.55 -16.64
CA THR A 104 -14.84 6.58 -16.55
C THR A 104 -14.27 5.17 -16.32
N TRP A 105 -15.08 4.28 -15.74
CA TRP A 105 -14.70 2.88 -15.54
C TRP A 105 -14.49 2.14 -16.86
N GLU A 106 -15.28 2.45 -17.88
CA GLU A 106 -15.15 1.88 -19.22
C GLU A 106 -13.79 2.19 -19.82
N HIS A 107 -13.39 3.47 -19.76
CA HIS A 107 -12.09 3.89 -20.25
C HIS A 107 -10.94 3.33 -19.42
N PHE A 108 -11.11 3.26 -18.09
CA PHE A 108 -10.14 2.59 -17.22
C PHE A 108 -9.90 1.14 -17.66
N TYR A 109 -10.97 0.35 -17.83
CA TYR A 109 -10.84 -1.05 -18.25
C TYR A 109 -10.30 -1.22 -19.66
N GLU A 110 -10.57 -0.29 -20.56
CA GLU A 110 -9.95 -0.28 -21.89
C GLU A 110 -8.43 -0.11 -21.80
N LEU A 111 -7.97 0.87 -21.02
CA LEU A 111 -6.54 1.14 -20.81
C LEU A 111 -5.85 0.01 -20.05
N ASP A 112 -6.52 -0.59 -19.07
CA ASP A 112 -6.02 -1.73 -18.30
C ASP A 112 -5.76 -2.93 -19.22
N ARG A 113 -6.71 -3.29 -20.09
CA ARG A 113 -6.52 -4.35 -21.10
C ARG A 113 -5.39 -4.08 -22.09
N LYS A 114 -5.10 -2.80 -22.36
CA LYS A 114 -3.98 -2.39 -23.22
C LYS A 114 -2.63 -2.33 -22.49
N GLY A 115 -2.61 -2.59 -21.17
CA GLY A 115 -1.40 -2.44 -20.35
C GLY A 115 -0.97 -0.98 -20.16
N LEU A 116 -1.87 -0.03 -20.34
CA LEU A 116 -1.60 1.41 -20.25
C LEU A 116 -2.03 2.03 -18.92
N MET A 117 -2.65 1.26 -18.05
CA MET A 117 -3.16 1.67 -16.75
C MET A 117 -2.75 0.66 -15.68
N MET A 118 -2.78 1.08 -14.42
CA MET A 118 -2.58 0.24 -13.26
C MET A 118 -3.64 0.58 -12.21
N TYR A 119 -4.20 -0.43 -11.56
CA TYR A 119 -5.02 -0.21 -10.37
C TYR A 119 -4.09 -0.01 -9.15
N GLY A 120 -3.73 1.24 -8.91
CA GLY A 120 -2.75 1.63 -7.90
C GLY A 120 -3.32 1.78 -6.49
N GLN A 121 -4.41 1.15 -6.17
CA GLN A 121 -5.17 1.20 -4.91
C GLN A 121 -4.44 1.87 -3.74
N MET A 122 -4.79 3.11 -3.45
CA MET A 122 -4.31 3.90 -2.30
C MET A 122 -2.81 3.69 -1.96
N THR A 123 -2.54 3.06 -0.84
CA THR A 123 -1.18 2.87 -0.30
C THR A 123 -0.35 1.83 -1.05
N ALA A 124 -0.96 0.94 -1.84
CA ALA A 124 -0.23 0.03 -2.72
C ALA A 124 0.45 0.79 -3.85
N GLY A 125 -0.31 1.60 -4.58
CA GLY A 125 0.21 2.37 -5.72
C GLY A 125 1.09 3.55 -5.35
N SER A 126 1.01 4.05 -4.12
CA SER A 126 1.85 5.14 -3.61
C SER A 126 3.02 4.67 -2.75
N TRP A 127 3.18 3.36 -2.59
CA TRP A 127 4.30 2.71 -1.88
C TRP A 127 4.40 3.07 -0.40
N ILE A 128 3.28 3.34 0.25
CA ILE A 128 3.24 3.68 1.68
C ILE A 128 2.49 2.64 2.53
N TYR A 129 2.17 1.48 1.96
CA TYR A 129 1.60 0.36 2.69
C TYR A 129 2.69 -0.31 3.54
N ILE A 130 2.55 -0.22 4.85
CA ILE A 130 3.51 -0.79 5.81
C ILE A 130 3.29 -2.28 6.04
N GLY A 131 2.09 -2.75 5.75
CA GLY A 131 1.59 -4.08 6.09
C GLY A 131 0.44 -3.98 7.10
N THR A 132 -0.01 -5.13 7.63
CA THR A 132 -1.14 -5.22 8.57
C THR A 132 -0.92 -4.41 9.85
N GLN A 133 0.32 -4.16 10.26
CA GLN A 133 0.65 -3.40 11.47
C GLN A 133 0.02 -1.99 11.49
N GLY A 134 0.08 -1.25 10.39
CA GLY A 134 -0.51 0.11 10.32
C GLY A 134 -2.03 0.08 10.44
N ILE A 135 -2.66 -0.92 9.85
CA ILE A 135 -4.11 -1.13 9.95
C ILE A 135 -4.51 -1.59 11.35
N LEU A 136 -3.71 -2.45 11.98
CA LEU A 136 -3.95 -2.90 13.35
C LEU A 136 -4.01 -1.73 14.33
N GLN A 137 -3.07 -0.80 14.27
CA GLN A 137 -3.05 0.39 15.12
C GLN A 137 -4.31 1.24 14.91
N GLY A 138 -4.65 1.59 13.67
CA GLY A 138 -5.82 2.41 13.37
C GLY A 138 -7.13 1.74 13.79
N THR A 139 -7.24 0.43 13.60
CA THR A 139 -8.42 -0.34 14.01
C THR A 139 -8.53 -0.46 15.52
N TYR A 140 -7.41 -0.68 16.22
CA TYR A 140 -7.36 -0.69 17.67
C TYR A 140 -7.88 0.65 18.26
N GLU A 141 -7.34 1.78 17.78
CA GLU A 141 -7.75 3.11 18.24
C GLU A 141 -9.23 3.39 17.94
N THR A 142 -9.72 2.94 16.78
CA THR A 142 -11.14 3.08 16.42
C THR A 142 -12.04 2.30 17.38
N PHE A 143 -11.67 1.07 17.71
CA PHE A 143 -12.43 0.26 18.66
C PHE A 143 -12.32 0.79 20.09
N ALA A 144 -11.16 1.27 20.50
CA ALA A 144 -10.96 1.91 21.80
C ALA A 144 -11.84 3.18 21.94
N GLU A 145 -11.89 4.01 20.90
CA GLU A 145 -12.73 5.20 20.91
C GLU A 145 -14.23 4.85 20.91
N ALA A 146 -14.65 3.86 20.13
CA ALA A 146 -16.02 3.35 20.17
C ALA A 146 -16.38 2.81 21.56
N ALA A 147 -15.46 2.08 22.19
CA ALA A 147 -15.64 1.59 23.56
C ALA A 147 -15.79 2.75 24.56
N ARG A 148 -14.96 3.78 24.43
CA ARG A 148 -15.02 4.98 25.28
C ARG A 148 -16.36 5.71 25.14
N GLN A 149 -16.83 5.91 23.92
CA GLN A 149 -18.06 6.68 23.66
C GLN A 149 -19.33 5.92 24.04
N HIS A 150 -19.37 4.60 23.84
CA HIS A 150 -20.62 3.85 23.88
C HIS A 150 -20.68 2.75 24.94
N PHE A 151 -19.54 2.31 25.49
CA PHE A 151 -19.47 1.10 26.32
C PHE A 151 -18.65 1.28 27.61
N GLY A 152 -18.43 2.51 28.06
CA GLY A 152 -17.75 2.79 29.33
C GLY A 152 -16.24 2.52 29.31
N GLY A 153 -15.61 2.49 28.13
CA GLY A 153 -14.15 2.39 27.96
C GLY A 153 -13.60 1.01 27.67
N SER A 154 -14.44 -0.04 27.55
CA SER A 154 -14.01 -1.40 27.22
C SER A 154 -15.03 -2.10 26.31
N LEU A 155 -14.57 -2.98 25.43
CA LEU A 155 -15.43 -3.89 24.66
C LEU A 155 -15.69 -5.22 25.40
N LYS A 156 -15.34 -5.32 26.66
CA LYS A 156 -15.57 -6.53 27.46
C LYS A 156 -17.06 -6.93 27.44
N GLY A 157 -17.34 -8.18 27.05
CA GLY A 157 -18.69 -8.69 26.88
C GLY A 157 -19.43 -8.18 25.64
N ARG A 158 -18.74 -7.50 24.71
CA ARG A 158 -19.29 -7.04 23.44
C ARG A 158 -18.86 -7.93 22.31
N LEU A 159 -19.76 -8.14 21.35
CA LEU A 159 -19.52 -8.88 20.13
C LEU A 159 -19.33 -7.92 18.96
N VAL A 160 -18.23 -8.05 18.24
CA VAL A 160 -17.96 -7.36 16.97
C VAL A 160 -18.17 -8.35 15.83
N LEU A 161 -18.98 -8.00 14.86
CA LEU A 161 -19.19 -8.80 13.65
C LEU A 161 -18.58 -8.09 12.44
N THR A 162 -17.77 -8.80 11.69
CA THR A 162 -17.14 -8.28 10.47
C THR A 162 -17.09 -9.33 9.36
N ALA A 163 -16.68 -8.91 8.16
CA ALA A 163 -16.44 -9.80 7.03
C ALA A 163 -15.14 -9.44 6.30
N GLY A 164 -14.43 -10.48 5.84
CA GLY A 164 -13.17 -10.37 5.13
C GLY A 164 -11.95 -10.36 6.06
N LEU A 165 -11.03 -11.29 5.81
CA LEU A 165 -9.74 -11.42 6.52
C LEU A 165 -8.55 -11.18 5.58
N GLY A 166 -8.70 -10.29 4.58
CA GLY A 166 -7.62 -9.84 3.70
C GLY A 166 -6.58 -8.99 4.43
N GLY A 167 -5.68 -8.36 3.68
CA GLY A 167 -4.57 -7.57 4.23
C GLY A 167 -5.00 -6.45 5.20
N MET A 168 -6.17 -5.87 5.02
CA MET A 168 -6.73 -4.87 5.93
C MET A 168 -7.68 -5.49 6.97
N GLY A 169 -8.66 -6.29 6.55
CA GLY A 169 -9.65 -6.90 7.44
C GLY A 169 -9.06 -7.86 8.46
N GLY A 170 -7.96 -8.51 8.14
CA GLY A 170 -7.24 -9.43 9.03
C GLY A 170 -6.67 -8.79 10.30
N ALA A 171 -6.59 -7.46 10.37
CA ALA A 171 -6.19 -6.75 11.59
C ALA A 171 -7.33 -6.66 12.63
N GLN A 172 -8.59 -6.75 12.21
CA GLN A 172 -9.74 -6.52 13.07
C GLN A 172 -9.88 -7.53 14.23
N PRO A 173 -9.67 -8.84 14.03
CA PRO A 173 -9.76 -9.80 15.14
C PRO A 173 -8.81 -9.47 16.29
N LEU A 174 -7.56 -9.18 15.96
CA LEU A 174 -6.56 -8.82 16.97
C LEU A 174 -6.90 -7.49 17.65
N ALA A 175 -7.31 -6.48 16.88
CA ALA A 175 -7.72 -5.18 17.44
C ALA A 175 -8.91 -5.30 18.40
N ALA A 176 -9.90 -6.15 18.07
CA ALA A 176 -11.04 -6.39 18.96
C ALA A 176 -10.65 -7.08 20.25
N THR A 177 -9.80 -8.12 20.17
CA THR A 177 -9.33 -8.84 21.36
C THR A 177 -8.43 -7.97 22.25
N MET A 178 -7.59 -7.11 21.65
CA MET A 178 -6.79 -6.13 22.39
C MET A 178 -7.66 -5.09 23.14
N ASN A 179 -8.88 -4.86 22.68
CA ASN A 179 -9.90 -4.05 23.37
C ASN A 179 -10.85 -4.89 24.27
N GLU A 180 -10.45 -6.12 24.62
CA GLU A 180 -11.22 -7.06 25.46
C GLU A 180 -12.54 -7.55 24.85
N GLY A 181 -12.78 -7.29 23.55
CA GLY A 181 -13.97 -7.71 22.81
C GLY A 181 -13.89 -9.14 22.29
N VAL A 182 -15.02 -9.67 21.85
CA VAL A 182 -15.14 -10.91 21.10
C VAL A 182 -15.46 -10.58 19.67
N MET A 183 -14.81 -11.24 18.68
CA MET A 183 -15.10 -11.02 17.26
C MET A 183 -15.57 -12.29 16.58
N ILE A 184 -16.55 -12.13 15.69
CA ILE A 184 -16.89 -13.10 14.65
C ILE A 184 -16.55 -12.48 13.31
N ALA A 185 -15.64 -13.11 12.57
CA ALA A 185 -15.27 -12.72 11.22
C ALA A 185 -15.75 -13.75 10.20
N VAL A 186 -16.47 -13.30 9.18
CA VAL A 186 -16.92 -14.15 8.07
C VAL A 186 -15.93 -14.00 6.92
N GLU A 187 -15.39 -15.11 6.44
CA GLU A 187 -14.46 -15.15 5.32
C GLU A 187 -14.83 -16.29 4.36
N VAL A 188 -14.71 -16.05 3.06
CA VAL A 188 -15.02 -17.03 2.02
C VAL A 188 -13.79 -17.84 1.60
N ASP A 189 -12.60 -17.35 1.89
CA ASP A 189 -11.34 -18.00 1.56
C ASP A 189 -10.78 -18.70 2.79
N ARG A 190 -10.80 -20.05 2.72
CA ARG A 190 -10.33 -20.89 3.81
C ARG A 190 -8.87 -20.60 4.19
N HIS A 191 -8.00 -20.31 3.21
CA HIS A 191 -6.59 -20.01 3.48
C HIS A 191 -6.43 -18.76 4.36
N ARG A 192 -7.31 -17.77 4.21
CA ARG A 192 -7.31 -16.56 5.05
C ARG A 192 -7.84 -16.80 6.46
N ILE A 193 -8.69 -17.82 6.64
CA ILE A 193 -9.19 -18.21 7.97
C ILE A 193 -8.09 -18.93 8.78
N GLU A 194 -7.27 -19.71 8.11
CA GLU A 194 -6.23 -20.56 8.74
C GLU A 194 -4.91 -19.78 9.00
N ARG A 195 -4.75 -18.58 8.44
CA ARG A 195 -3.58 -17.71 8.59
C ARG A 195 -3.60 -16.92 9.90
#